data_f542748906d0599d895f7f350c94b4d8
#
_entry.id   f542748906d0599d895f7f350c94b4d8
#
_cell.length_a   1.000
_cell.length_b   1.000
_cell.length_c   1.000
_cell.angle_alpha   90.00
_cell.angle_beta   90.00
_cell.angle_gamma   90.00
#
_symmetry.space_group_name_H-M   'P 1'
#
loop_
_entity.id
_entity.type
_entity.pdbx_description
1 polymer ?
#
loop_
_entity_poly.entity_id
_entity_poly.type
_entity_poly.pdbx_seq_one_letter_code
_entity_poly.pdbx_strand_id
1 'polypeptide(L)'
;MASTRTGTEPLRIAGRELSSRLLLGTGGFPSLDLLAESIRASGSEVVTVALRRIELPGARVGGNGDSADAGGEGRANAGSRGALIDVLDAEGVEVLPNTAGCFTARDAVITAKLAREAFQTDWIKLEVVGDEDTLLPDAPELLKAAEQLVDDGFVVLPYTTDDPVLARRLVDVGCAAVMPLGAPIGSGMGIRNPYNIALLREAVEVPVVLDAGIGTASDAALAMELGCDAVMAASAISRAEDPVRMARAMRHAVQAGRLAHTAGRIPRRTYATASTPDEGLADFR
;
A
#
# COMPACT_ATOMS: atom_id res chain seq x y z
N MET A 1 -9.12 2.77 -34.05
CA MET A 1 -9.09 1.69 -33.02
C MET A 1 -9.65 2.30 -31.75
N ALA A 2 -10.84 1.92 -31.34
CA ALA A 2 -11.47 2.43 -30.14
C ALA A 2 -10.77 1.85 -28.92
N SER A 3 -10.15 2.71 -28.12
CA SER A 3 -9.64 2.36 -26.78
C SER A 3 -10.83 1.91 -25.96
N THR A 4 -10.91 0.64 -25.63
CA THR A 4 -11.83 0.11 -24.63
C THR A 4 -11.38 0.65 -23.27
N ARG A 5 -11.94 1.81 -22.88
CA ARG A 5 -11.89 2.27 -21.49
C ARG A 5 -12.57 1.18 -20.66
N THR A 6 -11.78 0.43 -19.90
CA THR A 6 -12.29 -0.42 -18.82
C THR A 6 -12.98 0.51 -17.84
N GLY A 7 -14.32 0.44 -17.76
CA GLY A 7 -15.20 1.44 -17.15
C GLY A 7 -15.17 1.54 -15.63
N THR A 8 -14.00 1.69 -15.02
CA THR A 8 -13.87 2.04 -13.61
C THR A 8 -13.37 3.48 -13.51
N GLU A 9 -14.03 4.29 -12.67
CA GLU A 9 -13.57 5.64 -12.37
C GLU A 9 -12.12 5.62 -11.86
N PRO A 10 -11.28 6.64 -12.18
CA PRO A 10 -9.91 6.73 -11.70
C PRO A 10 -9.88 6.82 -10.17
N LEU A 11 -8.80 6.33 -9.58
CA LEU A 11 -8.50 6.58 -8.17
C LEU A 11 -8.08 8.04 -8.02
N ARG A 12 -8.70 8.76 -7.07
CA ARG A 12 -8.34 10.15 -6.80
C ARG A 12 -7.78 10.27 -5.39
N ILE A 13 -6.55 10.78 -5.28
CA ILE A 13 -5.90 11.10 -3.99
C ILE A 13 -5.33 12.51 -4.10
N ALA A 14 -5.70 13.41 -3.20
CA ALA A 14 -5.22 14.80 -3.16
C ALA A 14 -5.26 15.51 -4.54
N GLY A 15 -6.34 15.29 -5.30
CA GLY A 15 -6.53 15.90 -6.62
C GLY A 15 -5.80 15.21 -7.78
N ARG A 16 -4.93 14.22 -7.53
CA ARG A 16 -4.32 13.40 -8.59
C ARG A 16 -5.24 12.27 -9.01
N GLU A 17 -5.29 12.00 -10.30
CA GLU A 17 -6.03 10.87 -10.89
C GLU A 17 -5.04 9.77 -11.27
N LEU A 18 -5.30 8.57 -10.75
CA LEU A 18 -4.52 7.36 -11.02
C LEU A 18 -5.41 6.33 -11.70
N SER A 19 -4.95 5.76 -12.80
CA SER A 19 -5.67 4.69 -13.51
C SER A 19 -5.53 3.35 -12.79
N SER A 20 -4.39 3.16 -12.09
CA SER A 20 -4.12 1.97 -11.29
C SER A 20 -4.60 2.15 -9.86
N ARG A 21 -5.23 1.09 -9.33
CA ARG A 21 -5.59 0.98 -7.90
C ARG A 21 -4.63 0.07 -7.13
N LEU A 22 -3.50 -0.30 -7.76
CA LEU A 22 -2.42 -1.04 -7.14
C LEU A 22 -1.21 -0.11 -7.00
N LEU A 23 -0.77 0.11 -5.76
CA LEU A 23 0.48 0.76 -5.42
C LEU A 23 1.52 -0.33 -5.15
N LEU A 24 2.78 -0.11 -5.56
CA LEU A 24 3.84 -1.10 -5.42
C LEU A 24 4.94 -0.61 -4.47
N GLY A 25 5.39 -1.48 -3.55
CA GLY A 25 6.57 -1.22 -2.74
C GLY A 25 7.83 -1.72 -3.44
N THR A 26 8.90 -0.92 -3.40
CA THR A 26 10.19 -1.26 -4.03
C THR A 26 11.08 -2.16 -3.17
N GLY A 27 10.65 -2.47 -1.94
CA GLY A 27 11.46 -3.25 -0.99
C GLY A 27 11.47 -4.74 -1.27
N GLY A 28 12.67 -5.38 -1.12
CA GLY A 28 12.80 -6.83 -1.11
C GLY A 28 12.91 -7.51 -2.48
N PHE A 29 12.98 -6.77 -3.57
CA PHE A 29 13.26 -7.36 -4.89
C PHE A 29 14.71 -7.85 -4.99
N PRO A 30 14.94 -9.03 -5.59
CA PRO A 30 16.27 -9.59 -5.77
C PRO A 30 17.17 -8.76 -6.71
N SER A 31 16.59 -8.06 -7.68
CA SER A 31 17.29 -7.19 -8.62
C SER A 31 16.43 -6.01 -9.08
N LEU A 32 17.07 -4.97 -9.62
CA LEU A 32 16.38 -3.83 -10.20
C LEU A 32 15.64 -4.19 -11.50
N ASP A 33 16.16 -5.15 -12.27
CA ASP A 33 15.48 -5.64 -13.47
C ASP A 33 14.14 -6.30 -13.12
N LEU A 34 14.11 -7.16 -12.08
CA LEU A 34 12.87 -7.76 -11.59
C LEU A 34 11.90 -6.73 -11.02
N LEU A 35 12.41 -5.67 -10.38
CA LEU A 35 11.58 -4.55 -9.95
C LEU A 35 10.95 -3.86 -11.16
N ALA A 36 11.73 -3.49 -12.18
CA ALA A 36 11.24 -2.84 -13.39
C ALA A 36 10.18 -3.69 -14.11
N GLU A 37 10.45 -4.98 -14.30
CA GLU A 37 9.49 -5.91 -14.90
C GLU A 37 8.20 -6.03 -14.07
N SER A 38 8.31 -6.05 -12.73
CA SER A 38 7.16 -6.10 -11.84
C SER A 38 6.35 -4.80 -11.85
N ILE A 39 6.99 -3.64 -11.94
CA ILE A 39 6.31 -2.35 -12.14
C ILE A 39 5.47 -2.40 -13.41
N ARG A 40 6.06 -2.79 -14.54
CA ARG A 40 5.35 -2.92 -15.82
C ARG A 40 4.19 -3.92 -15.74
N ALA A 41 4.41 -5.08 -15.13
CA ALA A 41 3.41 -6.13 -14.99
C ALA A 41 2.25 -5.73 -14.08
N SER A 42 2.54 -5.02 -12.98
CA SER A 42 1.54 -4.51 -12.04
C SER A 42 0.70 -3.38 -12.62
N GLY A 43 1.26 -2.60 -13.55
CA GLY A 43 0.69 -1.36 -14.04
C GLY A 43 0.53 -0.30 -12.95
N SER A 44 1.32 -0.39 -11.88
CA SER A 44 1.34 0.63 -10.82
C SER A 44 1.91 1.94 -11.35
N GLU A 45 1.24 3.03 -11.03
CA GLU A 45 1.67 4.39 -11.36
C GLU A 45 2.38 5.06 -10.19
N VAL A 46 2.22 4.51 -8.98
CA VAL A 46 2.83 5.00 -7.75
C VAL A 46 3.61 3.87 -7.07
N VAL A 47 4.85 4.15 -6.70
CA VAL A 47 5.72 3.22 -5.98
C VAL A 47 6.24 3.82 -4.69
N THR A 48 6.37 3.01 -3.63
CA THR A 48 6.92 3.50 -2.36
C THR A 48 8.41 3.23 -2.27
N VAL A 49 9.14 4.21 -1.71
CA VAL A 49 10.59 4.14 -1.49
C VAL A 49 10.91 4.55 -0.05
N ALA A 50 11.63 3.70 0.67
CA ALA A 50 12.11 4.05 2.02
C ALA A 50 13.35 4.94 1.95
N LEU A 51 13.31 6.12 2.57
CA LEU A 51 14.43 7.07 2.58
C LEU A 51 15.72 6.48 3.16
N ARG A 52 15.62 5.66 4.22
CA ARG A 52 16.79 4.98 4.81
C ARG A 52 17.59 4.11 3.85
N ARG A 53 17.04 3.82 2.67
CA ARG A 53 17.71 3.10 1.58
C ARG A 53 18.46 4.04 0.64
N ILE A 54 18.39 5.36 0.86
CA ILE A 54 19.04 6.37 0.02
C ILE A 54 20.11 7.05 0.86
N GLU A 55 21.38 6.99 0.45
CA GLU A 55 22.45 7.82 1.03
C GLU A 55 22.32 9.22 0.45
N LEU A 56 21.99 10.17 1.28
CA LEU A 56 22.08 11.58 0.88
C LEU A 56 23.56 11.96 0.75
N PRO A 57 23.98 12.64 -0.32
CA PRO A 57 25.31 13.13 -0.44
C PRO A 57 25.65 14.04 0.76
N GLY A 58 26.62 13.62 1.59
CA GLY A 58 27.10 14.39 2.74
C GLY A 58 26.56 14.00 4.11
N ALA A 59 25.60 13.12 4.25
CA ALA A 59 25.11 12.64 5.54
C ALA A 59 25.97 11.47 6.05
N ARG A 60 26.92 11.73 6.97
CA ARG A 60 27.56 10.68 7.77
C ARG A 60 26.63 10.34 8.93
N VAL A 61 25.97 9.20 8.87
CA VAL A 61 25.28 8.63 10.04
C VAL A 61 26.37 8.12 10.99
N GLY A 62 26.55 8.80 12.10
CA GLY A 62 27.44 8.39 13.18
C GLY A 62 26.86 7.16 13.87
N GLY A 63 27.37 5.98 13.59
CA GLY A 63 27.11 4.75 14.33
C GLY A 63 28.27 4.48 15.26
N ASN A 64 28.09 4.73 16.57
CA ASN A 64 28.89 4.10 17.62
C ASN A 64 28.20 2.81 18.04
N GLY A 65 28.93 1.71 18.02
CA GLY A 65 28.49 0.49 18.72
C GLY A 65 28.97 -0.78 18.05
N ASP A 66 30.07 -1.32 18.59
CA ASP A 66 30.51 -2.70 18.38
C ASP A 66 29.38 -3.69 18.68
N SER A 67 29.03 -4.50 17.70
CA SER A 67 28.58 -5.87 17.95
C SER A 67 28.92 -6.71 16.71
N ALA A 68 29.79 -7.67 16.96
CA ALA A 68 30.22 -8.68 16.03
C ALA A 68 29.09 -9.69 15.74
N ASP A 69 29.10 -10.16 14.52
CA ASP A 69 28.59 -11.46 14.06
C ASP A 69 27.08 -11.66 13.92
N ALA A 70 26.56 -11.32 12.74
CA ALA A 70 25.48 -12.06 12.05
C ALA A 70 25.53 -11.81 10.55
N GLY A 71 25.74 -12.88 9.79
CA GLY A 71 25.91 -13.07 8.37
C GLY A 71 25.41 -12.08 7.35
N GLY A 72 26.32 -11.53 6.59
CA GLY A 72 26.30 -11.47 5.13
C GLY A 72 25.17 -10.78 4.39
N GLU A 73 24.88 -9.46 4.56
CA GLU A 73 24.19 -8.68 3.53
C GLU A 73 24.55 -7.17 3.51
N GLY A 74 25.69 -6.79 4.08
CA GLY A 74 26.06 -5.40 4.33
C GLY A 74 27.04 -4.74 3.36
N ARG A 75 27.33 -5.29 2.16
CA ARG A 75 28.41 -4.75 1.31
C ARG A 75 28.11 -4.54 -0.18
N ALA A 76 26.87 -4.43 -0.57
CA ALA A 76 26.57 -4.07 -1.96
C ALA A 76 25.54 -2.95 -1.97
N ASN A 77 25.89 -1.65 -1.95
CA ASN A 77 24.84 -0.69 -2.33
C ASN A 77 25.23 0.80 -2.45
N ALA A 78 26.47 1.20 -2.57
CA ALA A 78 26.75 2.62 -2.91
C ALA A 78 26.53 2.93 -4.40
N GLY A 79 26.61 1.92 -5.29
CA GLY A 79 26.34 2.07 -6.72
C GLY A 79 24.89 1.78 -7.13
N SER A 80 24.07 1.21 -6.23
CA SER A 80 22.73 0.73 -6.58
C SER A 80 21.61 1.75 -6.37
N ARG A 81 21.88 2.90 -5.78
CA ARG A 81 20.85 3.88 -5.38
C ARG A 81 20.55 4.92 -6.45
N GLY A 82 21.56 5.42 -7.15
CA GLY A 82 21.35 6.14 -8.41
C GLY A 82 20.58 5.25 -9.38
N ALA A 83 20.95 3.98 -9.43
CA ALA A 83 20.30 2.98 -10.26
C ALA A 83 18.82 2.71 -9.91
N LEU A 84 18.40 2.81 -8.64
CA LEU A 84 16.98 2.69 -8.29
C LEU A 84 16.16 3.88 -8.83
N ILE A 85 16.62 5.09 -8.62
CA ILE A 85 15.96 6.30 -9.13
C ILE A 85 15.94 6.27 -10.66
N ASP A 86 17.04 5.91 -11.30
CA ASP A 86 17.12 5.78 -12.76
C ASP A 86 16.11 4.78 -13.31
N VAL A 87 15.88 3.66 -12.61
CA VAL A 87 14.84 2.67 -12.98
C VAL A 87 13.45 3.26 -12.81
N LEU A 88 13.16 3.95 -11.70
CA LEU A 88 11.84 4.53 -11.46
C LEU A 88 11.51 5.63 -12.48
N ASP A 89 12.49 6.46 -12.81
CA ASP A 89 12.38 7.49 -13.85
C ASP A 89 12.14 6.87 -15.23
N ALA A 90 12.87 5.81 -15.56
CA ALA A 90 12.73 5.08 -16.82
C ALA A 90 11.34 4.41 -16.96
N GLU A 91 10.78 3.91 -15.86
CA GLU A 91 9.43 3.34 -15.83
C GLU A 91 8.32 4.41 -15.76
N GLY A 92 8.67 5.68 -15.54
CA GLY A 92 7.74 6.80 -15.51
C GLY A 92 6.74 6.74 -14.36
N VAL A 93 7.12 6.17 -13.22
CA VAL A 93 6.28 6.02 -12.04
C VAL A 93 6.50 7.14 -11.03
N GLU A 94 5.46 7.51 -10.30
CA GLU A 94 5.56 8.51 -9.24
C GLU A 94 6.12 7.86 -7.96
N VAL A 95 7.03 8.55 -7.30
CA VAL A 95 7.61 8.11 -6.03
C VAL A 95 6.75 8.61 -4.87
N LEU A 96 6.32 7.69 -4.02
CA LEU A 96 5.72 7.95 -2.71
C LEU A 96 6.76 7.58 -1.63
N PRO A 97 7.55 8.52 -1.14
CA PRO A 97 8.50 8.23 -0.07
C PRO A 97 7.80 7.77 1.19
N ASN A 98 8.45 6.93 2.00
CA ASN A 98 7.93 6.53 3.30
C ASN A 98 8.92 6.79 4.44
N THR A 99 8.38 6.87 5.66
CA THR A 99 9.15 7.04 6.90
C THR A 99 9.40 5.71 7.62
N ALA A 100 9.48 4.61 6.88
CA ALA A 100 9.67 3.26 7.42
C ALA A 100 10.88 3.17 8.35
N GLY A 101 10.65 2.58 9.54
CA GLY A 101 11.67 2.41 10.58
C GLY A 101 11.81 3.60 11.51
N CYS A 102 10.88 4.55 11.50
CA CYS A 102 10.75 5.58 12.53
C CYS A 102 9.89 5.07 13.68
N PHE A 103 10.34 5.29 14.93
CA PHE A 103 9.65 4.89 16.16
C PHE A 103 9.06 6.09 16.92
N THR A 104 9.34 7.31 16.48
CA THR A 104 8.81 8.52 17.08
C THR A 104 8.25 9.47 16.03
N ALA A 105 7.28 10.30 16.41
CA ALA A 105 6.76 11.36 15.57
C ALA A 105 7.87 12.29 15.06
N ARG A 106 8.82 12.63 15.95
CA ARG A 106 9.95 13.50 15.60
C ARG A 106 10.80 12.93 14.47
N ASP A 107 11.16 11.65 14.56
CA ASP A 107 12.01 11.00 13.56
C ASP A 107 11.27 10.88 12.22
N ALA A 108 9.97 10.55 12.27
CA ALA A 108 9.12 10.50 11.09
C ALA A 108 9.02 11.86 10.38
N VAL A 109 8.82 12.95 11.14
CA VAL A 109 8.77 14.31 10.59
C VAL A 109 10.10 14.73 9.96
N ILE A 110 11.23 14.44 10.63
CA ILE A 110 12.56 14.73 10.08
C ILE A 110 12.77 13.92 8.78
N THR A 111 12.46 12.64 8.81
CA THR A 111 12.58 11.74 7.64
C THR A 111 11.71 12.23 6.47
N ALA A 112 10.47 12.64 6.74
CA ALA A 112 9.58 13.19 5.72
C ALA A 112 10.13 14.47 5.07
N LYS A 113 10.68 15.40 5.87
CA LYS A 113 11.32 16.62 5.36
C LYS A 113 12.53 16.32 4.49
N LEU A 114 13.36 15.37 4.88
CA LEU A 114 14.49 14.92 4.06
C LEU A 114 14.00 14.24 2.76
N ALA A 115 12.93 13.47 2.83
CA ALA A 115 12.33 12.85 1.65
C ALA A 115 11.75 13.87 0.67
N ARG A 116 11.12 14.94 1.16
CA ARG A 116 10.65 16.07 0.33
C ARG A 116 11.78 16.65 -0.52
N GLU A 117 12.92 16.92 0.12
CA GLU A 117 14.09 17.47 -0.58
C GLU A 117 14.71 16.47 -1.55
N ALA A 118 14.78 15.19 -1.16
CA ALA A 118 15.41 14.15 -1.97
C ALA A 118 14.62 13.78 -3.23
N PHE A 119 13.29 13.77 -3.14
CA PHE A 119 12.39 13.34 -4.21
C PHE A 119 11.57 14.47 -4.83
N GLN A 120 11.71 15.69 -4.34
CA GLN A 120 10.98 16.88 -4.82
C GLN A 120 9.45 16.62 -4.87
N THR A 121 8.91 16.02 -3.79
CA THR A 121 7.50 15.70 -3.65
C THR A 121 6.99 16.02 -2.25
N ASP A 122 5.78 16.56 -2.14
CA ASP A 122 5.10 16.77 -0.87
C ASP A 122 4.33 15.52 -0.40
N TRP A 123 4.26 14.48 -1.21
CA TRP A 123 3.59 13.24 -0.84
C TRP A 123 4.47 12.41 0.10
N ILE A 124 3.84 11.86 1.14
CA ILE A 124 4.53 11.00 2.12
C ILE A 124 3.63 9.88 2.61
N LYS A 125 4.12 8.64 2.52
CA LYS A 125 3.56 7.52 3.27
C LYS A 125 4.13 7.57 4.67
N LEU A 126 3.31 7.99 5.63
CA LEU A 126 3.75 8.17 7.01
C LEU A 126 3.65 6.85 7.78
N GLU A 127 4.77 6.40 8.31
CA GLU A 127 4.89 5.23 9.18
C GLU A 127 5.53 5.67 10.50
N VAL A 128 4.91 5.35 11.64
CA VAL A 128 5.50 5.42 12.97
C VAL A 128 5.21 4.08 13.65
N VAL A 129 6.26 3.31 13.91
CA VAL A 129 6.16 1.93 14.39
C VAL A 129 6.29 1.91 15.91
N GLY A 130 5.40 1.18 16.59
CA GLY A 130 5.40 1.06 18.04
C GLY A 130 6.17 -0.16 18.56
N ASP A 131 6.42 -1.15 17.70
CA ASP A 131 7.03 -2.41 18.09
C ASP A 131 7.83 -3.02 16.94
N GLU A 132 9.07 -3.44 17.21
CA GLU A 132 10.00 -3.92 16.18
C GLU A 132 9.65 -5.30 15.63
N ASP A 133 9.02 -6.15 16.43
CA ASP A 133 8.70 -7.53 16.05
C ASP A 133 7.43 -7.59 15.20
N THR A 134 6.44 -6.77 15.54
CA THR A 134 5.13 -6.78 14.85
C THR A 134 5.02 -5.71 13.77
N LEU A 135 5.82 -4.67 13.83
CA LEU A 135 5.76 -3.48 12.97
C LEU A 135 4.37 -2.80 12.99
N LEU A 136 3.64 -2.95 14.10
CA LEU A 136 2.35 -2.30 14.28
C LEU A 136 2.54 -0.79 14.49
N PRO A 137 1.62 0.05 13.99
CA PRO A 137 1.70 1.49 14.15
C PRO A 137 1.53 1.93 15.61
N ASP A 138 2.34 2.91 16.05
CA ASP A 138 2.11 3.66 17.28
C ASP A 138 1.05 4.74 17.01
N ALA A 139 -0.19 4.50 17.43
CA ALA A 139 -1.31 5.39 17.10
C ALA A 139 -1.16 6.82 17.65
N PRO A 140 -0.72 7.07 18.90
CA PRO A 140 -0.44 8.40 19.42
C PRO A 140 0.66 9.15 18.66
N GLU A 141 1.80 8.52 18.41
CA GLU A 141 2.91 9.14 17.70
C GLU A 141 2.58 9.34 16.22
N LEU A 142 1.84 8.42 15.59
CA LEU A 142 1.36 8.54 14.22
C LEU A 142 0.45 9.76 14.04
N LEU A 143 -0.53 9.94 14.93
CA LEU A 143 -1.45 11.07 14.87
C LEU A 143 -0.72 12.41 15.05
N LYS A 144 0.20 12.49 16.00
CA LYS A 144 1.04 13.67 16.24
C LYS A 144 1.93 14.02 15.04
N ALA A 145 2.54 13.00 14.41
CA ALA A 145 3.35 13.22 13.22
C ALA A 145 2.48 13.65 12.02
N ALA A 146 1.29 13.06 11.88
CA ALA A 146 0.36 13.39 10.81
C ALA A 146 -0.09 14.85 10.88
N GLU A 147 -0.54 15.31 12.06
CA GLU A 147 -0.93 16.71 12.31
C GLU A 147 0.20 17.67 11.92
N GLN A 148 1.41 17.45 12.42
CA GLN A 148 2.55 18.31 12.10
C GLN A 148 2.91 18.31 10.62
N LEU A 149 2.86 17.16 9.94
CA LEU A 149 3.20 17.09 8.52
C LEU A 149 2.14 17.71 7.63
N VAL A 150 0.85 17.61 7.99
CA VAL A 150 -0.24 18.30 7.29
C VAL A 150 -0.06 19.82 7.43
N ASP A 151 0.23 20.33 8.63
CA ASP A 151 0.52 21.75 8.88
C ASP A 151 1.75 22.23 8.10
N ASP A 152 2.75 21.37 7.92
CA ASP A 152 3.95 21.63 7.10
C ASP A 152 3.68 21.52 5.57
N GLY A 153 2.42 21.27 5.16
CA GLY A 153 1.97 21.23 3.76
C GLY A 153 2.23 19.91 3.03
N PHE A 154 2.43 18.81 3.76
CA PHE A 154 2.53 17.49 3.13
C PHE A 154 1.16 16.90 2.77
N VAL A 155 1.14 16.10 1.71
CA VAL A 155 0.05 15.19 1.38
C VAL A 155 0.33 13.87 2.11
N VAL A 156 -0.32 13.69 3.27
CA VAL A 156 -0.03 12.58 4.18
C VAL A 156 -0.93 11.38 3.92
N LEU A 157 -0.31 10.20 3.72
CA LEU A 157 -0.97 8.90 3.60
C LEU A 157 -0.46 8.00 4.75
N PRO A 158 -1.15 7.97 5.92
CA PRO A 158 -0.65 7.28 7.10
C PRO A 158 -0.91 5.77 7.07
N TYR A 159 0.12 4.96 7.29
CA TYR A 159 0.01 3.56 7.65
C TYR A 159 -0.57 3.43 9.06
N THR A 160 -1.71 2.77 9.20
CA THR A 160 -2.49 2.73 10.44
C THR A 160 -3.04 1.34 10.75
N THR A 161 -3.60 1.17 11.94
CA THR A 161 -4.39 -0.02 12.30
C THR A 161 -5.73 -0.02 11.56
N ASP A 162 -6.46 -1.12 11.68
CA ASP A 162 -7.82 -1.27 11.17
C ASP A 162 -8.91 -0.63 12.07
N ASP A 163 -8.50 0.29 12.97
CA ASP A 163 -9.41 1.01 13.86
C ASP A 163 -10.11 2.18 13.16
N PRO A 164 -11.45 2.13 12.98
CA PRO A 164 -12.20 3.22 12.34
C PRO A 164 -12.20 4.53 13.15
N VAL A 165 -11.96 4.47 14.46
CA VAL A 165 -11.88 5.69 15.30
C VAL A 165 -10.58 6.43 15.04
N LEU A 166 -9.47 5.70 14.97
CA LEU A 166 -8.17 6.28 14.62
C LEU A 166 -8.19 6.82 13.19
N ALA A 167 -8.79 6.08 12.25
CA ALA A 167 -8.91 6.53 10.87
C ALA A 167 -9.62 7.87 10.74
N ARG A 168 -10.75 8.08 11.46
CA ARG A 168 -11.43 9.39 11.50
C ARG A 168 -10.53 10.49 12.04
N ARG A 169 -9.81 10.25 13.13
CA ARG A 169 -8.89 11.23 13.71
C ARG A 169 -7.78 11.64 12.73
N LEU A 170 -7.25 10.68 11.96
CA LEU A 170 -6.26 10.96 10.92
C LEU A 170 -6.84 11.82 9.79
N VAL A 171 -8.11 11.58 9.42
CA VAL A 171 -8.82 12.43 8.44
C VAL A 171 -9.10 13.82 9.01
N ASP A 172 -9.51 13.91 10.27
CA ASP A 172 -9.81 15.18 10.95
C ASP A 172 -8.59 16.11 11.01
N VAL A 173 -7.37 15.57 11.12
CA VAL A 173 -6.12 16.37 11.05
C VAL A 173 -5.67 16.65 9.63
N GLY A 174 -6.39 16.19 8.60
CA GLY A 174 -6.17 16.54 7.19
C GLY A 174 -5.37 15.53 6.36
N CYS A 175 -5.26 14.28 6.79
CA CYS A 175 -4.66 13.23 5.96
C CYS A 175 -5.45 13.02 4.66
N ALA A 176 -4.73 12.88 3.54
CA ALA A 176 -5.32 12.80 2.19
C ALA A 176 -5.86 11.40 1.83
N ALA A 177 -5.47 10.39 2.57
CA ALA A 177 -5.95 9.01 2.50
C ALA A 177 -5.70 8.34 3.85
N VAL A 178 -6.20 7.12 4.05
CA VAL A 178 -5.80 6.25 5.18
C VAL A 178 -5.35 4.90 4.64
N MET A 179 -4.30 4.33 5.26
CA MET A 179 -3.70 3.09 4.81
C MET A 179 -3.76 2.02 5.93
N PRO A 180 -4.95 1.43 6.18
CA PRO A 180 -5.10 0.43 7.24
C PRO A 180 -4.38 -0.88 6.86
N LEU A 181 -3.84 -1.57 7.87
CA LEU A 181 -3.30 -2.91 7.72
C LEU A 181 -4.41 -3.98 7.67
N GLY A 182 -4.21 -5.02 6.89
CA GLY A 182 -4.98 -6.27 6.98
C GLY A 182 -4.41 -7.24 8.02
N ALA A 183 -3.08 -7.23 8.15
CA ALA A 183 -2.26 -7.98 9.11
C ALA A 183 -0.86 -7.32 9.18
N PRO A 184 0.02 -7.70 10.13
CA PRO A 184 1.36 -7.14 10.24
C PRO A 184 2.16 -7.16 8.93
N ILE A 185 3.02 -6.16 8.73
CA ILE A 185 3.86 -6.01 7.54
C ILE A 185 4.65 -7.31 7.27
N GLY A 186 4.59 -7.79 6.04
CA GLY A 186 5.36 -8.97 5.61
C GLY A 186 4.85 -10.32 6.11
N SER A 187 3.75 -10.35 6.88
CA SER A 187 3.17 -11.58 7.44
C SER A 187 2.47 -12.47 6.40
N GLY A 188 1.95 -11.88 5.31
CA GLY A 188 1.20 -12.61 4.30
C GLY A 188 -0.10 -13.27 4.80
N MET A 189 -0.62 -12.82 5.95
CA MET A 189 -1.78 -13.43 6.62
C MET A 189 -3.13 -13.00 6.04
N GLY A 190 -3.14 -12.11 5.06
CA GLY A 190 -4.35 -11.55 4.48
C GLY A 190 -5.08 -10.59 5.43
N ILE A 191 -6.36 -10.33 5.16
CA ILE A 191 -7.21 -9.46 5.97
C ILE A 191 -7.76 -10.26 7.15
N ARG A 192 -7.28 -9.99 8.36
CA ARG A 192 -7.69 -10.71 9.57
C ARG A 192 -9.04 -10.27 10.13
N ASN A 193 -9.36 -9.00 9.93
CA ASN A 193 -10.63 -8.43 10.39
C ASN A 193 -11.34 -7.66 9.25
N PRO A 194 -12.00 -8.38 8.33
CA PRO A 194 -12.72 -7.75 7.22
C PRO A 194 -13.87 -6.85 7.69
N TYR A 195 -14.42 -7.10 8.87
CA TYR A 195 -15.48 -6.28 9.45
C TYR A 195 -14.98 -4.85 9.76
N ASN A 196 -13.80 -4.73 10.41
CA ASN A 196 -13.23 -3.42 10.69
C ASN A 196 -12.85 -2.66 9.43
N ILE A 197 -12.32 -3.35 8.40
CA ILE A 197 -12.00 -2.71 7.12
C ILE A 197 -13.27 -2.12 6.47
N ALA A 198 -14.37 -2.86 6.48
CA ALA A 198 -15.65 -2.36 5.96
C ALA A 198 -16.16 -1.15 6.77
N LEU A 199 -16.12 -1.23 8.12
CA LEU A 199 -16.51 -0.11 8.99
C LEU A 199 -15.62 1.12 8.78
N LEU A 200 -14.32 0.92 8.62
CA LEU A 200 -13.36 1.99 8.36
C LEU A 200 -13.70 2.69 7.05
N ARG A 201 -13.99 1.91 5.98
CA ARG A 201 -14.39 2.48 4.69
C ARG A 201 -15.66 3.33 4.80
N GLU A 202 -16.65 2.90 5.60
CA GLU A 202 -17.88 3.66 5.85
C GLU A 202 -17.62 4.91 6.70
N ALA A 203 -16.60 4.88 7.54
CA ALA A 203 -16.33 5.92 8.53
C ALA A 203 -15.59 7.14 7.97
N VAL A 204 -14.97 7.05 6.78
CA VAL A 204 -14.14 8.12 6.21
C VAL A 204 -14.53 8.40 4.76
N GLU A 205 -14.36 9.65 4.32
CA GLU A 205 -14.64 10.07 2.93
C GLU A 205 -13.39 10.05 2.04
N VAL A 206 -12.20 10.10 2.65
CA VAL A 206 -10.93 10.00 1.92
C VAL A 206 -10.68 8.58 1.41
N PRO A 207 -9.83 8.40 0.38
CA PRO A 207 -9.47 7.07 -0.11
C PRO A 207 -8.90 6.16 0.98
N VAL A 208 -9.34 4.90 0.97
CA VAL A 208 -8.81 3.83 1.82
C VAL A 208 -7.94 2.91 0.97
N VAL A 209 -6.65 2.85 1.29
CA VAL A 209 -5.68 1.99 0.62
C VAL A 209 -5.31 0.85 1.57
N LEU A 210 -5.73 -0.38 1.32
CA LEU A 210 -5.30 -1.49 2.17
C LEU A 210 -3.80 -1.69 2.03
N ASP A 211 -3.09 -1.57 3.15
CA ASP A 211 -1.64 -1.73 3.24
C ASP A 211 -1.32 -2.88 4.19
N ALA A 212 -0.20 -3.56 3.97
CA ALA A 212 0.32 -4.64 4.81
C ALA A 212 -0.58 -5.89 4.96
N GLY A 213 0.05 -7.01 5.21
CA GLY A 213 -0.62 -8.29 5.43
C GLY A 213 -1.04 -9.03 4.16
N ILE A 214 -1.10 -8.38 3.00
CA ILE A 214 -1.40 -9.02 1.73
C ILE A 214 -0.37 -10.14 1.47
N GLY A 215 -0.86 -11.35 1.22
CA GLY A 215 -0.03 -12.53 0.91
C GLY A 215 -0.20 -13.00 -0.54
N THR A 216 -1.38 -12.82 -1.11
CA THR A 216 -1.68 -13.28 -2.46
C THR A 216 -2.81 -12.48 -3.12
N ALA A 217 -3.08 -12.74 -4.40
CA ALA A 217 -4.05 -12.05 -5.21
C ALA A 217 -5.48 -12.06 -4.63
N SER A 218 -5.91 -13.14 -3.97
CA SER A 218 -7.24 -13.20 -3.34
C SER A 218 -7.42 -12.19 -2.21
N ASP A 219 -6.35 -11.86 -1.47
CA ASP A 219 -6.42 -10.86 -0.41
C ASP A 219 -6.64 -9.47 -0.98
N ALA A 220 -5.98 -9.17 -2.11
CA ALA A 220 -6.15 -7.93 -2.84
C ALA A 220 -7.58 -7.79 -3.42
N ALA A 221 -8.14 -8.87 -3.97
CA ALA A 221 -9.51 -8.90 -4.45
C ALA A 221 -10.49 -8.64 -3.29
N LEU A 222 -10.30 -9.32 -2.15
CA LEU A 222 -11.13 -9.14 -0.95
C LEU A 222 -11.07 -7.69 -0.45
N ALA A 223 -9.90 -7.06 -0.40
CA ALA A 223 -9.76 -5.66 -0.01
C ALA A 223 -10.66 -4.74 -0.86
N MET A 224 -10.62 -4.94 -2.17
CA MET A 224 -11.43 -4.16 -3.10
C MET A 224 -12.93 -4.46 -2.98
N GLU A 225 -13.31 -5.73 -2.73
CA GLU A 225 -14.71 -6.13 -2.49
C GLU A 225 -15.27 -5.52 -1.19
N LEU A 226 -14.42 -5.36 -0.16
CA LEU A 226 -14.79 -4.67 1.09
C LEU A 226 -14.95 -3.15 0.94
N GLY A 227 -14.61 -2.61 -0.24
CA GLY A 227 -14.78 -1.20 -0.57
C GLY A 227 -13.52 -0.36 -0.45
N CYS A 228 -12.35 -0.94 -0.19
CA CYS A 228 -11.10 -0.19 -0.31
C CYS A 228 -10.97 0.41 -1.71
N ASP A 229 -10.37 1.59 -1.79
CA ASP A 229 -10.19 2.31 -3.05
C ASP A 229 -8.95 1.84 -3.81
N ALA A 230 -7.96 1.31 -3.08
CA ALA A 230 -6.72 0.77 -3.63
C ALA A 230 -6.08 -0.25 -2.69
N VAL A 231 -5.04 -0.91 -3.17
CA VAL A 231 -4.20 -1.86 -2.43
C VAL A 231 -2.75 -1.46 -2.59
N MET A 232 -1.99 -1.49 -1.49
CA MET A 232 -0.54 -1.40 -1.48
C MET A 232 0.04 -2.80 -1.30
N ALA A 233 0.91 -3.24 -2.22
CA ALA A 233 1.58 -4.54 -2.15
C ALA A 233 3.10 -4.37 -2.32
N ALA A 234 3.88 -4.98 -1.42
CA ALA A 234 5.33 -5.04 -1.49
C ALA A 234 5.82 -6.49 -1.37
N SER A 235 5.92 -7.01 -0.14
CA SER A 235 6.46 -8.35 0.14
C SER A 235 5.72 -9.47 -0.58
N ALA A 236 4.40 -9.36 -0.75
CA ALA A 236 3.58 -10.32 -1.47
C ALA A 236 4.04 -10.50 -2.94
N ILE A 237 4.61 -9.46 -3.53
CA ILE A 237 5.14 -9.48 -4.89
C ILE A 237 6.64 -9.81 -4.86
N SER A 238 7.44 -9.03 -4.13
CA SER A 238 8.89 -9.12 -4.18
C SER A 238 9.46 -10.43 -3.64
N ARG A 239 8.75 -11.12 -2.74
CA ARG A 239 9.13 -12.41 -2.14
C ARG A 239 8.39 -13.62 -2.75
N ALA A 240 7.57 -13.41 -3.77
CA ALA A 240 6.96 -14.52 -4.52
C ALA A 240 8.07 -15.28 -5.30
N GLU A 241 7.84 -16.56 -5.57
CA GLU A 241 8.74 -17.36 -6.42
C GLU A 241 8.90 -16.74 -7.82
N ASP A 242 7.85 -16.12 -8.35
CA ASP A 242 7.81 -15.36 -9.60
C ASP A 242 7.18 -13.99 -9.34
N PRO A 243 7.98 -12.96 -9.01
CA PRO A 243 7.47 -11.62 -8.71
C PRO A 243 6.68 -10.99 -9.85
N VAL A 244 7.11 -11.18 -11.09
CA VAL A 244 6.46 -10.60 -12.27
C VAL A 244 5.07 -11.20 -12.49
N ARG A 245 4.95 -12.53 -12.33
CA ARG A 245 3.66 -13.22 -12.41
C ARG A 245 2.75 -12.81 -11.27
N MET A 246 3.27 -12.67 -10.05
CA MET A 246 2.49 -12.22 -8.89
C MET A 246 2.04 -10.76 -9.07
N ALA A 247 2.87 -9.88 -9.57
CA ALA A 247 2.50 -8.49 -9.89
C ALA A 247 1.31 -8.43 -10.87
N ARG A 248 1.35 -9.27 -11.92
CA ARG A 248 0.23 -9.39 -12.87
C ARG A 248 -1.03 -9.95 -12.21
N ALA A 249 -0.90 -10.97 -11.35
CA ALA A 249 -2.02 -11.54 -10.61
C ALA A 249 -2.67 -10.50 -9.68
N MET A 250 -1.87 -9.70 -8.95
CA MET A 250 -2.35 -8.62 -8.10
C MET A 250 -3.12 -7.55 -8.89
N ARG A 251 -2.61 -7.15 -10.05
CA ARG A 251 -3.31 -6.22 -10.95
C ARG A 251 -4.71 -6.72 -11.31
N HIS A 252 -4.81 -7.97 -11.74
CA HIS A 252 -6.11 -8.56 -12.11
C HIS A 252 -7.03 -8.71 -10.89
N ALA A 253 -6.49 -9.06 -9.73
CA ALA A 253 -7.25 -9.18 -8.50
C ALA A 253 -7.87 -7.85 -8.05
N VAL A 254 -7.09 -6.77 -8.06
CA VAL A 254 -7.56 -5.42 -7.74
C VAL A 254 -8.64 -4.98 -8.73
N GLN A 255 -8.47 -5.23 -10.03
CA GLN A 255 -9.47 -4.93 -11.04
C GLN A 255 -10.75 -5.73 -10.83
N ALA A 256 -10.64 -7.05 -10.62
CA ALA A 256 -11.78 -7.94 -10.41
C ALA A 256 -12.56 -7.58 -9.14
N GLY A 257 -11.86 -7.34 -8.02
CA GLY A 257 -12.49 -6.94 -6.77
C GLY A 257 -13.21 -5.59 -6.87
N ARG A 258 -12.63 -4.60 -7.57
CA ARG A 258 -13.30 -3.31 -7.82
C ARG A 258 -14.56 -3.48 -8.66
N LEU A 259 -14.51 -4.28 -9.73
CA LEU A 259 -15.70 -4.57 -10.55
C LEU A 259 -16.77 -5.30 -9.74
N ALA A 260 -16.39 -6.28 -8.92
CA ALA A 260 -17.32 -7.00 -8.05
C ALA A 260 -18.00 -6.07 -7.03
N HIS A 261 -17.21 -5.18 -6.40
CA HIS A 261 -17.73 -4.17 -5.46
C HIS A 261 -18.76 -3.25 -6.12
N THR A 262 -18.43 -2.69 -7.28
CA THR A 262 -19.31 -1.76 -8.00
C THR A 262 -20.51 -2.43 -8.63
N ALA A 263 -20.41 -3.70 -9.01
CA ALA A 263 -21.55 -4.48 -9.51
C ALA A 263 -22.56 -4.84 -8.40
N GLY A 264 -22.10 -4.86 -7.13
CA GLY A 264 -22.87 -5.31 -6.01
C GLY A 264 -23.00 -6.84 -5.96
N ARG A 265 -22.85 -7.40 -4.76
CA ARG A 265 -23.00 -8.84 -4.59
C ARG A 265 -24.45 -9.21 -4.25
N ILE A 266 -24.83 -10.44 -4.59
CA ILE A 266 -26.11 -11.00 -4.12
C ILE A 266 -26.13 -11.06 -2.57
N PRO A 267 -27.30 -10.90 -1.93
CA PRO A 267 -27.43 -11.05 -0.48
C PRO A 267 -27.00 -12.44 0.00
N ARG A 268 -26.29 -12.47 1.12
CA ARG A 268 -26.04 -13.74 1.83
C ARG A 268 -27.34 -14.27 2.37
N ARG A 269 -27.60 -15.58 2.20
CA ARG A 269 -28.79 -16.26 2.69
C ARG A 269 -28.40 -17.48 3.51
N THR A 270 -29.20 -17.81 4.52
CA THR A 270 -29.01 -19.01 5.33
C THR A 270 -29.35 -20.29 4.55
N TYR A 271 -30.36 -20.19 3.69
CA TYR A 271 -30.86 -21.33 2.91
C TYR A 271 -30.61 -21.14 1.42
N ALA A 272 -30.52 -22.26 0.70
CA ALA A 272 -30.39 -22.25 -0.75
C ALA A 272 -31.62 -21.63 -1.43
N THR A 273 -31.38 -20.99 -2.57
CA THR A 273 -32.43 -20.54 -3.48
C THR A 273 -32.06 -21.09 -4.85
N ALA A 274 -33.02 -21.81 -5.48
CA ALA A 274 -32.80 -22.35 -6.82
C ALA A 274 -32.51 -21.23 -7.81
N SER A 275 -31.53 -21.45 -8.68
CA SER A 275 -31.19 -20.53 -9.78
C SER A 275 -32.11 -20.69 -11.00
N THR A 276 -32.72 -21.86 -11.14
CA THR A 276 -33.68 -22.15 -12.21
C THR A 276 -35.09 -21.88 -11.70
N PRO A 277 -35.92 -21.09 -12.41
CA PRO A 277 -37.33 -20.90 -12.06
C PRO A 277 -38.09 -22.23 -12.10
N ASP A 278 -39.01 -22.42 -11.16
CA ASP A 278 -39.92 -23.58 -11.16
C ASP A 278 -41.03 -23.47 -12.24
N GLU A 279 -41.19 -22.30 -12.82
CA GLU A 279 -42.14 -22.04 -13.90
C GLU A 279 -41.72 -22.76 -15.18
N GLY A 280 -42.58 -23.61 -15.72
CA GLY A 280 -42.34 -24.36 -16.95
C GLY A 280 -41.67 -25.73 -16.78
N LEU A 281 -41.53 -26.24 -15.54
CA LEU A 281 -41.14 -27.60 -15.30
C LEU A 281 -42.24 -28.56 -15.84
N ALA A 282 -41.83 -29.55 -16.64
CA ALA A 282 -42.76 -30.60 -17.09
C ALA A 282 -43.26 -31.40 -15.88
N ASP A 283 -44.56 -31.56 -15.77
CA ASP A 283 -45.15 -32.45 -14.77
C ASP A 283 -45.02 -33.91 -15.27
N PHE A 284 -44.15 -34.65 -14.63
CA PHE A 284 -43.90 -36.08 -14.90
C PHE A 284 -44.69 -37.02 -13.98
N ARG A 285 -45.74 -36.56 -13.33
CA ARG A 285 -46.60 -37.42 -12.48
C ARG A 285 -47.64 -38.13 -13.27
#